data_8e9215f3c4c2a7d1ffc0d0f0afa0a036
#
_entry.id   8e9215f3c4c2a7d1ffc0d0f0afa0a036
#
_cell.length_a   1.000
_cell.length_b   1.000
_cell.length_c   1.000
_cell.angle_alpha   90.00
_cell.angle_beta   90.00
_cell.angle_gamma   90.00
#
_symmetry.space_group_name_H-M   'P 1'
#
loop_
_entity.id
_entity.type
_entity.pdbx_description
1 polymer ?
#
loop_
_entity_poly.entity_id
_entity_poly.type
_entity_poly.pdbx_seq_one_letter_code
_entity_poly.pdbx_strand_id
1 'polypeptide(L)'
;AVGVVTRLGAELGWHGGLTCDYFRDDAGRNLFIECNPRTTEPANAAAAGVDLPALSIALATGRPLPRRPLIARAGARTRSTMALALGAAEARGTRRAVAGALKRALTARPPLQGSREVLTPVLRDPPSAVAALAGVGTVLVRPGAVTALAGGAVDAYAITPRTIARLA
;
A
#
# COMPACT_ATOMS: atom_id res chain seq x y z
N ALA A 1 12.01 7.60 -15.20
CA ALA A 1 10.66 7.78 -14.65
C ALA A 1 10.38 9.24 -14.27
N VAL A 2 11.18 9.88 -13.39
CA VAL A 2 10.90 11.24 -12.86
C VAL A 2 10.62 12.25 -13.98
N GLY A 3 11.49 12.38 -14.99
CA GLY A 3 11.29 13.37 -16.07
C GLY A 3 10.01 13.15 -16.89
N VAL A 4 9.53 11.91 -17.02
CA VAL A 4 8.26 11.63 -17.72
C VAL A 4 7.08 12.11 -16.89
N VAL A 5 7.06 11.78 -15.59
CA VAL A 5 5.98 12.20 -14.67
C VAL A 5 5.96 13.72 -14.53
N THR A 6 7.13 14.38 -14.47
CA THR A 6 7.21 15.85 -14.42
C THR A 6 6.62 16.49 -15.66
N ARG A 7 6.95 16.00 -16.87
CA ARG A 7 6.36 16.51 -18.11
C ARG A 7 4.87 16.26 -18.17
N LEU A 8 4.41 15.07 -17.83
CA LEU A 8 2.99 14.74 -17.79
C LEU A 8 2.23 15.68 -16.86
N GLY A 9 2.76 15.93 -15.66
CA GLY A 9 2.16 16.86 -14.72
C GLY A 9 2.09 18.29 -15.25
N ALA A 10 3.13 18.75 -15.93
CA ALA A 10 3.18 20.09 -16.52
C ALA A 10 2.19 20.24 -17.69
N GLU A 11 2.14 19.27 -18.60
CA GLU A 11 1.22 19.28 -19.77
C GLU A 11 -0.24 19.24 -19.34
N LEU A 12 -0.56 18.50 -18.27
CA LEU A 12 -1.92 18.39 -17.75
C LEU A 12 -2.30 19.52 -16.77
N GLY A 13 -1.37 20.40 -16.40
CA GLY A 13 -1.57 21.34 -15.29
C GLY A 13 -1.92 20.62 -13.98
N TRP A 14 -1.39 19.38 -13.80
CA TRP A 14 -1.78 18.52 -12.71
C TRP A 14 -1.14 18.93 -11.39
N HIS A 15 -1.95 18.94 -10.35
CA HIS A 15 -1.50 19.08 -8.97
C HIS A 15 -2.18 18.04 -8.08
N GLY A 16 -1.48 17.57 -7.03
CA GLY A 16 -1.99 16.53 -6.12
C GLY A 16 -1.32 15.17 -6.33
N GLY A 17 -1.96 14.15 -5.79
CA GLY A 17 -1.45 12.79 -5.86
C GLY A 17 -1.52 12.21 -7.26
N LEU A 18 -0.43 11.60 -7.71
CA LEU A 18 -0.35 10.87 -8.97
C LEU A 18 0.53 9.66 -8.79
N THR A 19 0.00 8.49 -9.11
CA THR A 19 0.75 7.23 -9.11
C THR A 19 0.80 6.67 -10.52
N CYS A 20 1.99 6.33 -10.98
CA CYS A 20 2.18 5.71 -12.30
C CYS A 20 2.81 4.33 -12.13
N ASP A 21 2.16 3.32 -12.69
CA ASP A 21 2.67 1.97 -12.75
C ASP A 21 3.44 1.78 -14.06
N TYR A 22 4.61 1.14 -13.98
CA TYR A 22 5.44 0.90 -15.15
C TYR A 22 6.28 -0.37 -14.99
N PHE A 23 6.57 -1.00 -16.12
CA PHE A 23 7.62 -2.02 -16.22
C PHE A 23 8.94 -1.40 -16.65
N ARG A 24 10.02 -2.02 -16.24
CA ARG A 24 11.34 -1.72 -16.78
C ARG A 24 11.76 -2.90 -17.65
N ASP A 25 12.01 -2.63 -18.93
CA ASP A 25 12.49 -3.66 -19.86
C ASP A 25 13.99 -3.93 -19.70
N ASP A 26 14.47 -4.96 -20.41
CA ASP A 26 15.88 -5.37 -20.36
C ASP A 26 16.84 -4.29 -20.90
N ALA A 27 16.35 -3.39 -21.74
CA ALA A 27 17.10 -2.22 -22.24
C ALA A 27 17.07 -1.05 -21.24
N GLY A 28 16.44 -1.21 -20.05
CA GLY A 28 16.33 -0.19 -19.02
C GLY A 28 15.31 0.91 -19.30
N ARG A 29 14.43 0.75 -20.30
CA ARG A 29 13.35 1.69 -20.60
C ARG A 29 12.17 1.47 -19.66
N ASN A 30 11.51 2.55 -19.26
CA ASN A 30 10.30 2.48 -18.43
C ASN A 30 9.09 2.49 -19.36
N LEU A 31 8.31 1.42 -19.33
CA LEU A 31 7.06 1.23 -20.08
C LEU A 31 5.91 1.49 -19.12
N PHE A 32 5.29 2.67 -19.20
CA PHE A 32 4.16 3.05 -18.37
C PHE A 32 2.90 2.30 -18.80
N ILE A 33 2.15 1.78 -17.82
CA ILE A 33 0.96 0.96 -18.05
C ILE A 33 -0.29 1.68 -17.58
N GLU A 34 -0.20 2.33 -16.41
CA GLU A 34 -1.33 2.92 -15.75
C GLU A 34 -0.93 4.22 -15.04
N CYS A 35 -1.86 5.17 -15.00
CA CYS A 35 -1.70 6.42 -14.27
C CYS A 35 -2.94 6.66 -13.41
N ASN A 36 -2.76 6.63 -12.10
CA ASN A 36 -3.81 6.79 -11.12
C ASN A 36 -3.76 8.19 -10.49
N PRO A 37 -4.82 9.02 -10.57
CA PRO A 37 -4.87 10.36 -10.01
C PRO A 37 -5.09 10.32 -8.49
N ARG A 38 -4.28 9.57 -7.79
CA ARG A 38 -4.35 9.40 -6.33
C ARG A 38 -3.00 8.99 -5.77
N THR A 39 -2.83 9.19 -4.48
CA THR A 39 -1.70 8.66 -3.72
C THR A 39 -1.94 7.17 -3.44
N THR A 40 -0.93 6.35 -3.65
CA THR A 40 -0.91 4.94 -3.24
C THR A 40 0.22 4.70 -2.25
N GLU A 41 0.03 3.77 -1.35
CA GLU A 41 1.02 3.28 -0.40
C GLU A 41 1.83 4.37 0.34
N PRO A 42 1.17 5.38 0.93
CA PRO A 42 1.87 6.50 1.56
C PRO A 42 2.83 6.08 2.68
N ALA A 43 2.55 4.96 3.35
CA ALA A 43 3.43 4.43 4.39
C ALA A 43 4.79 3.95 3.82
N ASN A 44 4.81 3.42 2.59
CA ASN A 44 6.05 3.04 1.91
C ASN A 44 6.89 4.28 1.56
N ALA A 45 6.25 5.32 1.06
CA ALA A 45 6.90 6.60 0.77
C ALA A 45 7.47 7.24 2.05
N ALA A 46 6.70 7.25 3.14
CA ALA A 46 7.13 7.77 4.44
C ALA A 46 8.33 6.98 4.99
N ALA A 47 8.33 5.65 4.87
CA ALA A 47 9.47 4.81 5.25
C ALA A 47 10.74 5.14 4.43
N ALA A 48 10.57 5.59 3.20
CA ALA A 48 11.64 6.05 2.32
C ALA A 48 11.99 7.54 2.50
N GLY A 49 11.33 8.26 3.40
CA GLY A 49 11.62 9.64 3.78
C GLY A 49 10.78 10.71 3.08
N VAL A 50 9.69 10.32 2.42
CA VAL A 50 8.75 11.28 1.77
C VAL A 50 7.35 11.11 2.36
N ASP A 51 6.90 12.10 3.11
CA ASP A 51 5.58 12.12 3.73
C ASP A 51 4.54 12.67 2.74
N LEU A 52 3.97 11.79 1.93
CA LEU A 52 2.95 12.16 0.94
C LEU A 52 1.66 12.74 1.56
N PRO A 53 1.12 12.20 2.68
CA PRO A 53 0.00 12.81 3.37
C PRO A 53 0.26 14.25 3.80
N ALA A 54 1.41 14.51 4.44
CA ALA A 54 1.77 15.86 4.86
C ALA A 54 1.89 16.83 3.68
N LEU A 55 2.48 16.39 2.56
CA LEU A 55 2.54 17.19 1.33
C LEU A 55 1.16 17.46 0.74
N SER A 56 0.26 16.47 0.75
CA SER A 56 -1.12 16.64 0.28
C SER A 56 -1.90 17.64 1.14
N ILE A 57 -1.74 17.59 2.46
CA ILE A 57 -2.34 18.54 3.39
C ILE A 57 -1.77 19.95 3.16
N ALA A 58 -0.44 20.08 3.01
CA ALA A 58 0.20 21.35 2.73
C ALA A 58 -0.34 21.96 1.44
N LEU A 59 -0.44 21.17 0.38
CA LEU A 59 -1.01 21.61 -0.91
C LEU A 59 -2.46 22.09 -0.74
N ALA A 60 -3.31 21.28 -0.10
CA ALA A 60 -4.74 21.60 0.09
C ALA A 60 -4.98 22.83 0.98
N THR A 61 -4.06 23.13 1.89
CA THR A 61 -4.18 24.27 2.83
C THR A 61 -3.36 25.49 2.41
N GLY A 62 -2.77 25.48 1.21
CA GLY A 62 -1.93 26.59 0.72
C GLY A 62 -0.63 26.81 1.50
N ARG A 63 -0.20 25.81 2.28
CA ARG A 63 1.08 25.89 3.00
C ARG A 63 2.26 25.77 2.03
N PRO A 64 3.41 26.38 2.34
CA PRO A 64 4.59 26.28 1.51
C PRO A 64 5.02 24.82 1.29
N LEU A 65 5.23 24.46 0.04
CA LEU A 65 5.82 23.18 -0.34
C LEU A 65 7.36 23.29 -0.38
N PRO A 66 8.09 22.18 -0.27
CA PRO A 66 9.54 22.16 -0.44
C PRO A 66 9.94 22.74 -1.79
N ARG A 67 10.91 23.65 -1.78
CA ARG A 67 11.41 24.29 -3.01
C ARG A 67 12.11 23.33 -3.97
N ARG A 68 12.60 22.20 -3.46
CA ARG A 68 13.25 21.15 -4.24
C ARG A 68 12.41 19.90 -4.21
N PRO A 69 12.35 19.13 -5.31
CA PRO A 69 11.68 17.84 -5.31
C PRO A 69 12.25 16.92 -4.23
N LEU A 70 11.35 16.33 -3.43
CA LEU A 70 11.74 15.28 -2.49
C LEU A 70 11.81 13.96 -3.24
N ILE A 71 12.92 13.26 -3.09
CA ILE A 71 13.15 11.96 -3.71
C ILE A 71 13.24 10.92 -2.60
N ALA A 72 12.45 9.88 -2.72
CA ALA A 72 12.48 8.75 -1.80
C ALA A 72 13.87 8.07 -1.82
N ARG A 73 14.33 7.67 -0.64
CA ARG A 73 15.62 6.97 -0.51
C ARG A 73 15.55 5.60 -1.17
N ALA A 74 16.51 5.31 -2.03
CA ALA A 74 16.68 4.00 -2.61
C ALA A 74 16.98 2.95 -1.52
N GLY A 75 16.54 1.71 -1.77
CA GLY A 75 16.80 0.59 -0.86
C GLY A 75 15.89 0.53 0.38
N ALA A 76 14.95 1.46 0.57
CA ALA A 76 13.94 1.33 1.60
C ALA A 76 13.07 0.10 1.32
N ARG A 77 13.03 -0.82 2.30
CA ARG A 77 12.26 -2.08 2.21
C ARG A 77 11.17 -2.09 3.26
N THR A 78 9.95 -2.31 2.80
CA THR A 78 8.77 -2.36 3.66
C THR A 78 8.10 -3.71 3.56
N ARG A 79 7.28 -4.06 4.55
CA ARG A 79 6.41 -5.23 4.53
C ARG A 79 5.11 -4.93 5.23
N SER A 80 4.09 -5.72 4.92
CA SER A 80 2.87 -5.82 5.69
C SER A 80 2.69 -7.26 6.15
N THR A 81 2.75 -7.48 7.43
CA THR A 81 2.53 -8.80 8.04
C THR A 81 1.12 -9.31 7.75
N MET A 82 0.13 -8.41 7.77
CA MET A 82 -1.25 -8.75 7.42
C MET A 82 -1.36 -9.18 5.95
N ALA A 83 -0.81 -8.42 5.01
CA ALA A 83 -0.86 -8.76 3.59
C ALA A 83 -0.17 -10.11 3.29
N LEU A 84 0.95 -10.40 3.97
CA LEU A 84 1.64 -11.69 3.84
C LEU A 84 0.78 -12.86 4.35
N ALA A 85 0.06 -12.67 5.46
CA ALA A 85 -0.83 -13.69 6.00
C ALA A 85 -2.05 -13.94 5.09
N LEU A 86 -2.69 -12.85 4.62
CA LEU A 86 -3.84 -12.92 3.71
C LEU A 86 -3.43 -13.55 2.37
N GLY A 87 -2.32 -13.12 1.76
CA GLY A 87 -1.81 -13.69 0.52
C GLY A 87 -1.43 -15.17 0.65
N ALA A 88 -0.90 -15.60 1.81
CA ALA A 88 -0.62 -17.01 2.06
C ALA A 88 -1.90 -17.85 2.22
N ALA A 89 -2.96 -17.26 2.81
CA ALA A 89 -4.27 -17.90 2.91
C ALA A 89 -4.92 -18.05 1.53
N GLU A 90 -4.86 -17.00 0.71
CA GLU A 90 -5.40 -16.99 -0.65
C GLU A 90 -4.66 -17.99 -1.57
N ALA A 91 -3.33 -17.91 -1.62
CA ALA A 91 -2.53 -18.72 -2.55
C ALA A 91 -2.50 -20.21 -2.20
N ARG A 92 -2.58 -20.58 -0.92
CA ARG A 92 -2.36 -21.95 -0.46
C ARG A 92 -3.47 -22.54 0.39
N GLY A 93 -4.37 -21.73 0.95
CA GLY A 93 -5.55 -22.14 1.69
C GLY A 93 -5.28 -22.97 2.96
N THR A 94 -4.06 -22.97 3.51
CA THR A 94 -3.71 -23.81 4.65
C THR A 94 -3.19 -23.02 5.85
N ARG A 95 -3.56 -23.43 7.06
CA ARG A 95 -3.07 -22.83 8.31
C ARG A 95 -1.54 -22.84 8.39
N ARG A 96 -0.91 -23.90 7.90
CA ARG A 96 0.55 -24.04 7.88
C ARG A 96 1.21 -22.97 7.00
N ALA A 97 0.60 -22.65 5.86
CA ALA A 97 1.10 -21.59 4.97
C ALA A 97 1.01 -20.22 5.63
N VAL A 98 -0.14 -19.92 6.26
CA VAL A 98 -0.36 -18.66 7.00
C VAL A 98 0.63 -18.55 8.18
N ALA A 99 0.76 -19.58 9.01
CA ALA A 99 1.71 -19.60 10.13
C ALA A 99 3.16 -19.44 9.64
N GLY A 100 3.51 -20.08 8.53
CA GLY A 100 4.82 -19.91 7.88
C GLY A 100 5.08 -18.48 7.39
N ALA A 101 4.07 -17.82 6.81
CA ALA A 101 4.16 -16.43 6.38
C ALA A 101 4.35 -15.49 7.59
N LEU A 102 3.58 -15.68 8.64
CA LEU A 102 3.70 -14.93 9.89
C LEU A 102 5.09 -15.09 10.51
N LYS A 103 5.59 -16.33 10.62
CA LYS A 103 6.93 -16.59 11.13
C LYS A 103 8.00 -15.86 10.32
N ARG A 104 7.92 -15.87 8.97
CA ARG A 104 8.86 -15.14 8.12
C ARG A 104 8.77 -13.63 8.32
N ALA A 105 7.56 -13.09 8.44
CA ALA A 105 7.35 -11.67 8.70
C ALA A 105 7.93 -11.24 10.05
N LEU A 106 7.65 -11.96 11.11
CA LEU A 106 8.12 -11.64 12.46
C LEU A 106 9.64 -11.79 12.62
N THR A 107 10.23 -12.79 11.96
CA THR A 107 11.68 -13.02 12.03
C THR A 107 12.48 -12.26 10.98
N ALA A 108 11.80 -11.51 10.10
CA ALA A 108 12.41 -10.78 8.98
C ALA A 108 13.44 -11.60 8.18
N ARG A 109 13.19 -12.93 8.04
CA ARG A 109 14.08 -13.81 7.25
C ARG A 109 13.93 -13.54 5.75
N PRO A 110 14.93 -13.89 4.93
CA PRO A 110 14.83 -13.75 3.48
C PRO A 110 13.52 -14.30 2.93
N PRO A 111 12.89 -13.61 1.97
CA PRO A 111 13.33 -12.38 1.29
C PRO A 111 13.02 -11.07 2.05
N LEU A 112 12.50 -11.12 3.29
CA LEU A 112 12.02 -9.96 4.07
C LEU A 112 13.13 -9.28 4.90
N GLN A 113 14.36 -9.78 4.82
CA GLN A 113 15.49 -9.22 5.57
C GLN A 113 15.67 -7.72 5.30
N GLY A 114 15.85 -6.94 6.36
CA GLY A 114 15.99 -5.49 6.31
C GLY A 114 14.69 -4.72 6.02
N SER A 115 13.56 -5.40 5.86
CA SER A 115 12.26 -4.72 5.69
C SER A 115 11.66 -4.29 7.03
N ARG A 116 10.89 -3.20 7.00
CA ARG A 116 10.18 -2.66 8.17
C ARG A 116 8.68 -2.87 8.01
N GLU A 117 8.00 -3.21 9.11
CA GLU A 117 6.54 -3.17 9.16
C GLU A 117 6.08 -1.72 9.13
N VAL A 118 5.19 -1.38 8.19
CA VAL A 118 4.75 0.01 8.00
C VAL A 118 3.23 0.19 8.06
N LEU A 119 2.46 -0.88 7.83
CA LEU A 119 1.00 -0.78 7.81
C LEU A 119 0.34 -1.03 9.17
N THR A 120 1.03 -1.73 10.06
CA THR A 120 0.48 -2.03 11.39
C THR A 120 1.52 -1.67 12.45
N PRO A 121 1.72 -0.38 12.73
CA PRO A 121 2.72 0.07 13.68
C PRO A 121 2.23 -0.13 15.12
N VAL A 122 2.10 -1.37 15.56
CA VAL A 122 1.50 -1.80 16.85
C VAL A 122 1.99 -0.97 18.07
N LEU A 123 3.26 -0.59 18.06
CA LEU A 123 3.84 0.18 19.17
C LEU A 123 3.49 1.67 19.12
N ARG A 124 3.14 2.20 17.95
CA ARG A 124 2.81 3.63 17.77
C ARG A 124 1.31 3.89 17.72
N ASP A 125 0.55 2.90 17.30
CA ASP A 125 -0.90 2.94 17.17
C ASP A 125 -1.48 1.58 17.58
N PRO A 126 -1.56 1.29 18.89
CA PRO A 126 -2.10 0.03 19.40
C PRO A 126 -3.52 -0.29 18.91
N PRO A 127 -4.45 0.68 18.75
CA PRO A 127 -5.78 0.39 18.22
C PRO A 127 -5.77 -0.21 16.81
N SER A 128 -4.85 0.21 15.94
CA SER A 128 -4.71 -0.35 14.59
C SER A 128 -4.36 -1.85 14.59
N ALA A 129 -3.70 -2.31 15.65
CA ALA A 129 -3.35 -3.71 15.82
C ALA A 129 -4.58 -4.62 15.98
N VAL A 130 -5.67 -4.11 16.55
CA VAL A 130 -6.88 -4.92 16.83
C VAL A 130 -7.46 -5.46 15.52
N ALA A 131 -7.66 -4.59 14.52
CA ALA A 131 -8.19 -5.00 13.21
C ALA A 131 -7.25 -5.97 12.49
N ALA A 132 -5.93 -5.69 12.53
CA ALA A 132 -4.94 -6.55 11.91
C ALA A 132 -4.87 -7.92 12.60
N LEU A 133 -4.89 -7.98 13.92
CA LEU A 133 -4.88 -9.22 14.68
C LEU A 133 -6.17 -10.02 14.45
N ALA A 134 -7.32 -9.37 14.38
CA ALA A 134 -8.59 -10.02 14.06
C ALA A 134 -8.56 -10.63 12.65
N GLY A 135 -8.11 -9.88 11.64
CA GLY A 135 -7.98 -10.37 10.26
C GLY A 135 -7.00 -11.54 10.15
N VAL A 136 -5.79 -11.38 10.70
CA VAL A 136 -4.76 -12.43 10.71
C VAL A 136 -5.22 -13.65 11.51
N GLY A 137 -5.82 -13.47 12.68
CA GLY A 137 -6.36 -14.54 13.50
C GLY A 137 -7.45 -15.33 12.77
N THR A 138 -8.34 -14.62 12.09
CA THR A 138 -9.40 -15.23 11.28
C THR A 138 -8.82 -16.14 10.21
N VAL A 139 -7.86 -15.68 9.38
CA VAL A 139 -7.27 -16.51 8.32
C VAL A 139 -6.32 -17.57 8.85
N LEU A 140 -5.75 -17.41 10.03
CA LEU A 140 -4.96 -18.44 10.69
C LEU A 140 -5.84 -19.62 11.13
N VAL A 141 -7.04 -19.35 11.64
CA VAL A 141 -8.02 -20.37 12.05
C VAL A 141 -8.76 -20.93 10.84
N ARG A 142 -9.20 -20.06 9.93
CA ARG A 142 -10.00 -20.41 8.73
C ARG A 142 -9.40 -19.73 7.49
N PRO A 143 -8.41 -20.32 6.83
CA PRO A 143 -7.77 -19.71 5.66
C PRO A 143 -8.76 -19.31 4.55
N GLY A 144 -9.81 -20.11 4.32
CA GLY A 144 -10.84 -19.80 3.33
C GLY A 144 -11.67 -18.55 3.62
N ALA A 145 -11.59 -17.99 4.83
CA ALA A 145 -12.26 -16.72 5.14
C ALA A 145 -11.62 -15.51 4.41
N VAL A 146 -10.44 -15.67 3.82
CA VAL A 146 -9.77 -14.60 3.06
C VAL A 146 -10.65 -14.04 1.95
N THR A 147 -11.38 -14.88 1.23
CA THR A 147 -12.29 -14.45 0.15
C THR A 147 -13.41 -13.55 0.67
N ALA A 148 -14.01 -13.91 1.81
CA ALA A 148 -15.04 -13.08 2.42
C ALA A 148 -14.49 -11.75 2.96
N LEU A 149 -13.29 -11.76 3.54
CA LEU A 149 -12.62 -10.54 4.02
C LEU A 149 -12.27 -9.61 2.85
N ALA A 150 -11.74 -10.14 1.75
CA ALA A 150 -11.40 -9.37 0.56
C ALA A 150 -12.67 -8.84 -0.15
N GLY A 151 -13.68 -9.68 -0.35
CA GLY A 151 -14.94 -9.32 -0.98
C GLY A 151 -15.69 -8.25 -0.19
N GLY A 152 -15.79 -8.40 1.14
CA GLY A 152 -16.45 -7.42 2.00
C GLY A 152 -15.76 -6.04 1.96
N ALA A 153 -14.45 -5.98 1.83
CA ALA A 153 -13.73 -4.72 1.68
C ALA A 153 -14.05 -4.05 0.32
N VAL A 154 -14.07 -4.81 -0.77
CA VAL A 154 -14.41 -4.28 -2.10
C VAL A 154 -15.85 -3.79 -2.13
N ASP A 155 -16.79 -4.58 -1.63
CA ASP A 155 -18.22 -4.23 -1.60
C ASP A 155 -18.50 -2.97 -0.76
N ALA A 156 -17.70 -2.72 0.28
CA ALA A 156 -17.87 -1.54 1.12
C ALA A 156 -17.46 -0.23 0.43
N TYR A 157 -16.51 -0.30 -0.52
CA TYR A 157 -15.96 0.88 -1.21
C TYR A 157 -16.36 0.98 -2.69
N ALA A 158 -16.90 -0.08 -3.26
CA ALA A 158 -17.35 -0.06 -4.64
C ALA A 158 -18.66 0.73 -4.79
N ILE A 159 -18.75 1.52 -5.86
CA ILE A 159 -20.02 2.14 -6.28
C ILE A 159 -20.86 1.03 -6.93
N THR A 160 -21.61 0.33 -6.12
CA THR A 160 -22.55 -0.73 -6.55
C THR A 160 -23.97 -0.17 -6.66
N PRO A 161 -24.89 -0.83 -7.37
CA PRO A 161 -26.30 -0.46 -7.36
C PRO A 161 -26.88 -0.37 -5.94
N ARG A 162 -26.40 -1.20 -5.00
CA ARG A 162 -26.79 -1.12 -3.58
C ARG A 162 -26.26 0.13 -2.89
N THR A 163 -25.05 0.56 -3.21
CA THR A 163 -24.46 1.80 -2.68
C THR A 163 -25.24 3.01 -3.19
N ILE A 164 -25.57 3.03 -4.47
CA ILE A 164 -26.38 4.09 -5.09
C ILE A 164 -27.76 4.16 -4.44
N ALA A 165 -28.43 3.03 -4.26
CA ALA A 165 -29.75 2.96 -3.63
C ALA A 165 -29.78 3.42 -2.16
N ARG A 166 -28.64 3.45 -1.46
CA ARG A 166 -28.52 3.99 -0.09
C ARG A 166 -28.30 5.49 -0.03
N LEU A 167 -27.86 6.09 -1.15
CA LEU A 167 -27.57 7.53 -1.26
C LEU A 167 -28.72 8.30 -1.90
N ALA A 168 -29.68 7.62 -2.50
CA ALA A 168 -30.93 8.16 -3.03
C ALA A 168 -32.03 8.19 -1.97
#